data_fbb98cf6bcea446dd27042dc73e6b1da
#
_entry.id   fbb98cf6bcea446dd27042dc73e6b1da
#
_cell.length_a   1.000
_cell.length_b   1.000
_cell.length_c   1.000
_cell.angle_alpha   90.00
_cell.angle_beta   90.00
_cell.angle_gamma   90.00
#
_symmetry.space_group_name_H-M   'P 1'
#
loop_
_entity.id
_entity.type
_entity.pdbx_description
1 polymer ?
#
loop_
_entity_poly.entity_id
_entity_poly.type
_entity_poly.pdbx_seq_one_letter_code
_entity_poly.pdbx_strand_id
1 'polypeptide(L)'
;MLKLEKQQDSALLNSKVSYRWVEAATIVEQQVSTSTRVIHAFDREGDIAEVFDCVRKLEHTGVVVRAAHDRSLDSDSERLWAKLEAQPIRFEQIIDLPETAKRKQRQAKLVVRFCQVNLRTPYRFDNPEPLKVYAVYALEVNCPEGEEAKKWMLLTTG
;
A
#
# COMPACT_ATOMS: atom_id res chain seq x y z
N MET A 1 32.05 0.84 -15.14
CA MET A 1 31.12 1.27 -16.19
C MET A 1 29.82 0.47 -16.19
N LEU A 2 29.84 -0.80 -16.37
CA LEU A 2 28.62 -1.65 -16.41
C LEU A 2 27.69 -1.60 -15.17
N LYS A 3 28.17 -1.25 -13.97
CA LYS A 3 27.33 -1.14 -12.77
C LYS A 3 26.54 0.17 -12.69
N LEU A 4 27.05 1.25 -13.25
CA LEU A 4 26.41 2.56 -13.29
C LEU A 4 25.29 2.62 -14.34
N GLU A 5 25.51 1.99 -15.51
CA GLU A 5 24.49 1.89 -16.55
C GLU A 5 23.28 1.04 -16.11
N LYS A 6 23.51 -0.10 -15.45
CA LYS A 6 22.42 -0.92 -14.90
C LYS A 6 21.61 -0.21 -13.79
N GLN A 7 22.25 0.65 -13.01
CA GLN A 7 21.58 1.44 -11.98
C GLN A 7 20.74 2.59 -12.59
N GLN A 8 21.22 3.22 -13.65
CA GLN A 8 20.48 4.24 -14.41
C GLN A 8 19.30 3.64 -15.17
N ASP A 9 19.46 2.48 -15.80
CA ASP A 9 18.37 1.78 -16.49
C ASP A 9 17.29 1.29 -15.52
N SER A 10 17.66 0.82 -14.34
CA SER A 10 16.73 0.42 -13.29
C SER A 10 15.95 1.62 -12.72
N ALA A 11 16.63 2.76 -12.52
CA ALA A 11 15.99 3.99 -12.05
C ALA A 11 15.04 4.58 -13.10
N LEU A 12 15.39 4.51 -14.38
CA LEU A 12 14.55 4.93 -15.50
C LEU A 12 13.34 4.00 -15.70
N LEU A 13 13.50 2.69 -15.52
CA LEU A 13 12.40 1.73 -15.56
C LEU A 13 11.43 1.94 -14.38
N ASN A 14 11.96 2.12 -13.17
CA ASN A 14 11.14 2.42 -11.99
C ASN A 14 10.40 3.76 -12.12
N SER A 15 11.03 4.78 -12.70
CA SER A 15 10.36 6.06 -12.97
C SER A 15 9.24 5.93 -14.01
N LYS A 16 9.39 5.08 -15.02
CA LYS A 16 8.34 4.80 -16.02
C LYS A 16 7.18 4.00 -15.44
N VAL A 17 7.44 3.04 -14.56
CA VAL A 17 6.39 2.28 -13.87
C VAL A 17 5.63 3.18 -12.90
N SER A 18 6.33 4.00 -12.11
CA SER A 18 5.75 4.99 -11.21
C SER A 18 4.82 5.96 -11.94
N TYR A 19 5.22 6.40 -13.12
CA TYR A 19 4.46 7.35 -13.93
C TYR A 19 3.13 6.78 -14.41
N ARG A 20 3.06 5.49 -14.74
CA ARG A 20 1.82 4.84 -15.18
C ARG A 20 0.70 4.90 -14.15
N TRP A 21 1.01 4.67 -12.89
CA TRP A 21 0.02 4.69 -11.81
C TRP A 21 -0.51 6.09 -11.53
N VAL A 22 0.40 7.07 -11.53
CA VAL A 22 0.06 8.49 -11.39
C VAL A 22 -0.79 8.97 -12.56
N GLU A 23 -0.40 8.64 -13.79
CA GLU A 23 -1.13 8.98 -15.00
C GLU A 23 -2.53 8.36 -15.02
N ALA A 24 -2.67 7.08 -14.67
CA ALA A 24 -3.94 6.39 -14.61
C ALA A 24 -4.90 7.05 -13.62
N ALA A 25 -4.44 7.39 -12.42
CA ALA A 25 -5.25 8.08 -11.41
C ALA A 25 -5.72 9.45 -11.90
N THR A 26 -4.84 10.21 -12.54
CA THR A 26 -5.14 11.55 -13.06
C THR A 26 -6.15 11.50 -14.22
N ILE A 27 -5.99 10.56 -15.15
CA ILE A 27 -6.91 10.40 -16.30
C ILE A 27 -8.31 10.01 -15.80
N VAL A 28 -8.40 9.07 -14.88
CA VAL A 28 -9.69 8.63 -14.35
C VAL A 28 -10.40 9.77 -13.61
N GLU A 29 -9.68 10.56 -12.80
CA GLU A 29 -10.24 11.74 -12.12
C GLU A 29 -10.90 12.71 -13.10
N GLN A 30 -10.29 12.93 -14.27
CA GLN A 30 -10.82 13.82 -15.31
C GLN A 30 -12.04 13.27 -16.03
N GLN A 31 -12.24 11.96 -16.04
CA GLN A 31 -13.30 11.28 -16.77
C GLN A 31 -14.54 10.96 -15.95
N VAL A 32 -14.41 10.94 -14.62
CA VAL A 32 -15.53 10.62 -13.74
C VAL A 32 -16.34 11.87 -13.39
N SER A 33 -17.63 11.65 -13.09
CA SER A 33 -18.49 12.72 -12.57
C SER A 33 -17.99 13.20 -11.20
N THR A 34 -18.16 14.49 -10.91
CA THR A 34 -17.83 15.09 -9.61
C THR A 34 -18.61 14.47 -8.43
N SER A 35 -19.69 13.75 -8.70
CA SER A 35 -20.43 12.99 -7.70
C SER A 35 -19.91 11.56 -7.47
N THR A 36 -18.92 11.12 -8.24
CA THR A 36 -18.37 9.76 -8.18
C THR A 36 -17.02 9.78 -7.47
N ARG A 37 -16.89 8.97 -6.41
CA ARG A 37 -15.62 8.70 -5.79
C ARG A 37 -14.98 7.46 -6.39
N VAL A 38 -13.74 7.54 -6.79
CA VAL A 38 -12.94 6.43 -7.32
C VAL A 38 -11.93 5.97 -6.29
N ILE A 39 -11.84 4.67 -6.08
CA ILE A 39 -10.78 4.07 -5.27
C ILE A 39 -9.95 3.16 -6.17
N HIS A 40 -8.70 3.53 -6.40
CA HIS A 40 -7.75 2.67 -7.11
C HIS A 40 -7.18 1.61 -6.18
N ALA A 41 -7.21 0.37 -6.61
CA ALA A 41 -6.57 -0.73 -5.90
C ALA A 41 -5.28 -1.14 -6.64
N PHE A 42 -4.13 -0.98 -5.99
CA PHE A 42 -2.83 -1.31 -6.57
C PHE A 42 -2.15 -2.42 -5.78
N ASP A 43 -1.46 -3.30 -6.47
CA ASP A 43 -0.55 -4.25 -5.84
C ASP A 43 0.76 -3.53 -5.43
N ARG A 44 1.73 -4.27 -4.97
CA ARG A 44 3.01 -3.78 -4.41
C ARG A 44 3.76 -2.79 -5.28
N GLU A 45 3.59 -2.86 -6.60
CA GLU A 45 4.19 -1.92 -7.55
C GLU A 45 3.64 -0.48 -7.39
N GLY A 46 2.45 -0.33 -6.84
CA GLY A 46 1.85 0.97 -6.51
C GLY A 46 2.28 1.54 -5.16
N ASP A 47 3.08 0.82 -4.37
CA ASP A 47 3.61 1.33 -3.09
C ASP A 47 4.79 2.27 -3.29
N ILE A 48 4.50 3.41 -3.88
CA ILE A 48 5.43 4.48 -4.19
C ILE A 48 4.90 5.82 -3.69
N ALA A 49 5.79 6.67 -3.22
CA ALA A 49 5.42 7.96 -2.65
C ALA A 49 4.72 8.88 -3.65
N GLU A 50 5.06 8.78 -4.92
CA GLU A 50 4.46 9.53 -6.02
C GLU A 50 2.96 9.28 -6.19
N VAL A 51 2.49 8.05 -5.95
CA VAL A 51 1.06 7.71 -5.99
C VAL A 51 0.31 8.43 -4.87
N PHE A 52 0.82 8.37 -3.65
CA PHE A 52 0.20 9.05 -2.50
C PHE A 52 0.23 10.57 -2.65
N ASP A 53 1.33 11.13 -3.15
CA ASP A 53 1.45 12.56 -3.43
C ASP A 53 0.48 13.03 -4.52
N CYS A 54 0.31 12.24 -5.57
CA CYS A 54 -0.67 12.52 -6.62
C CYS A 54 -2.10 12.50 -6.05
N VAL A 55 -2.47 11.41 -5.37
CA VAL A 55 -3.84 11.20 -4.88
C VAL A 55 -4.25 12.26 -3.85
N ARG A 56 -3.35 12.74 -2.99
CA ARG A 56 -3.67 13.81 -2.03
C ARG A 56 -4.05 15.14 -2.68
N LYS A 57 -3.76 15.32 -3.96
CA LYS A 57 -4.09 16.52 -4.76
C LYS A 57 -5.41 16.37 -5.52
N LEU A 58 -6.00 15.16 -5.53
CA LEU A 58 -7.23 14.83 -6.24
C LEU A 58 -8.41 14.83 -5.28
N GLU A 59 -9.56 15.35 -5.73
CA GLU A 59 -10.73 15.53 -4.86
C GLU A 59 -11.59 14.27 -4.73
N HIS A 60 -11.72 13.50 -5.82
CA HIS A 60 -12.64 12.36 -5.90
C HIS A 60 -11.93 11.02 -5.93
N THR A 61 -10.62 11.01 -5.78
CA THR A 61 -9.79 9.81 -5.92
C THR A 61 -9.14 9.42 -4.60
N GLY A 62 -9.28 8.15 -4.26
CA GLY A 62 -8.55 7.48 -3.19
C GLY A 62 -7.74 6.32 -3.72
N VAL A 63 -6.90 5.75 -2.89
CA VAL A 63 -6.09 4.59 -3.24
C VAL A 63 -6.04 3.57 -2.10
N VAL A 64 -6.01 2.30 -2.46
CA VAL A 64 -5.63 1.19 -1.59
C VAL A 64 -4.43 0.49 -2.23
N VAL A 65 -3.32 0.44 -1.54
CA VAL A 65 -2.08 -0.13 -2.04
C VAL A 65 -1.61 -1.24 -1.11
N ARG A 66 -1.19 -2.36 -1.67
CA ARG A 66 -0.49 -3.38 -0.89
C ARG A 66 0.91 -2.89 -0.56
N ALA A 67 1.21 -2.72 0.74
CA ALA A 67 2.51 -2.22 1.19
C ALA A 67 3.63 -3.19 0.85
N ALA A 68 4.64 -2.70 0.15
CA ALA A 68 5.84 -3.44 -0.24
C ALA A 68 7.04 -3.12 0.65
N HIS A 69 7.03 -1.94 1.28
CA HIS A 69 8.17 -1.40 2.01
C HIS A 69 7.84 -1.07 3.46
N ASP A 70 8.78 -1.36 4.35
CA ASP A 70 8.75 -0.87 5.72
C ASP A 70 9.20 0.58 5.76
N ARG A 71 8.26 1.49 5.51
CA ARG A 71 8.51 2.91 5.37
C ARG A 71 8.85 3.57 6.71
N SER A 72 9.75 4.57 6.64
CA SER A 72 9.94 5.50 7.76
C SER A 72 8.72 6.38 7.91
N LEU A 73 8.26 6.54 9.13
CA LEU A 73 7.22 7.48 9.49
C LEU A 73 7.84 8.87 9.72
N ASP A 74 7.00 9.89 9.78
CA ASP A 74 7.43 11.28 9.99
C ASP A 74 8.17 11.47 11.32
N SER A 75 7.80 10.73 12.35
CA SER A 75 8.57 10.66 13.60
C SER A 75 9.86 9.85 13.41
N ASP A 76 10.98 10.40 13.84
CA ASP A 76 12.35 9.99 13.47
C ASP A 76 12.77 8.56 13.79
N SER A 77 12.04 7.83 14.60
CA SER A 77 12.41 6.48 15.06
C SER A 77 11.40 5.38 14.72
N GLU A 78 10.24 5.74 14.16
CA GLU A 78 9.18 4.77 13.90
C GLU A 78 9.22 4.23 12.48
N ARG A 79 8.99 2.93 12.39
CA ARG A 79 8.78 2.20 11.13
C ARG A 79 7.33 1.74 11.03
N LEU A 80 6.83 1.70 9.81
CA LEU A 80 5.44 1.35 9.50
C LEU A 80 5.01 0.00 10.09
N TRP A 81 5.81 -1.03 9.89
CA TRP A 81 5.42 -2.39 10.28
C TRP A 81 5.44 -2.57 11.79
N ALA A 82 6.48 -2.10 12.47
CA ALA A 82 6.52 -2.14 13.92
C ALA A 82 5.37 -1.38 14.57
N LYS A 83 4.99 -0.22 14.00
CA LYS A 83 3.85 0.55 14.47
C LYS A 83 2.53 -0.20 14.29
N LEU A 84 2.32 -0.86 13.16
CA LEU A 84 1.12 -1.65 12.90
C LEU A 84 1.03 -2.89 13.79
N GLU A 85 2.13 -3.59 13.98
CA GLU A 85 2.19 -4.79 14.83
C GLU A 85 1.90 -4.46 16.30
N ALA A 86 2.28 -3.27 16.76
CA ALA A 86 1.99 -2.78 18.12
C ALA A 86 0.55 -2.32 18.33
N GLN A 87 -0.26 -2.16 17.28
CA GLN A 87 -1.65 -1.75 17.42
C GLN A 87 -2.50 -2.86 18.02
N PRO A 88 -3.54 -2.53 18.81
CA PRO A 88 -4.50 -3.52 19.29
C PRO A 88 -5.27 -4.13 18.12
N ILE A 89 -5.70 -5.37 18.28
CA ILE A 89 -6.64 -6.00 17.36
C ILE A 89 -7.95 -5.23 17.41
N ARG A 90 -8.44 -4.79 16.24
CA ARG A 90 -9.66 -4.01 16.11
C ARG A 90 -10.86 -4.90 15.86
N PHE A 91 -10.70 -5.90 15.02
CA PHE A 91 -11.75 -6.90 14.74
C PHE A 91 -11.12 -8.18 14.16
N GLU A 92 -11.95 -9.20 14.05
CA GLU A 92 -11.63 -10.47 13.43
C GLU A 92 -12.50 -10.65 12.18
N GLN A 93 -11.95 -11.27 11.15
CA GLN A 93 -12.65 -11.55 9.90
C GLN A 93 -12.36 -12.98 9.45
N ILE A 94 -13.42 -13.71 9.11
CA ILE A 94 -13.27 -15.02 8.45
C ILE A 94 -13.38 -14.79 6.94
N ILE A 95 -12.45 -15.35 6.20
CA ILE A 95 -12.42 -15.32 4.75
C ILE A 95 -12.35 -16.73 4.17
N ASP A 96 -12.97 -16.93 3.02
CA ASP A 96 -12.88 -18.16 2.26
C ASP A 96 -11.66 -18.07 1.34
N LEU A 97 -10.74 -19.02 1.49
CA LEU A 97 -9.59 -19.15 0.61
C LEU A 97 -9.91 -20.23 -0.44
N PRO A 98 -9.97 -19.85 -1.73
CA PRO A 98 -10.26 -20.81 -2.80
C PRO A 98 -9.15 -21.84 -2.95
N GLU A 99 -9.49 -22.96 -3.55
CA GLU A 99 -8.52 -23.97 -3.93
C GLU A 99 -7.53 -23.43 -4.96
N THR A 100 -6.28 -23.82 -4.81
CA THR A 100 -5.20 -23.53 -5.75
C THR A 100 -4.37 -24.80 -5.96
N ALA A 101 -3.44 -24.79 -6.92
CA ALA A 101 -2.53 -25.92 -7.13
C ALA A 101 -1.72 -26.32 -5.88
N LYS A 102 -1.56 -25.40 -4.93
CA LYS A 102 -0.75 -25.57 -3.71
C LYS A 102 -1.57 -25.62 -2.41
N ARG A 103 -2.88 -25.42 -2.48
CA ARG A 103 -3.72 -25.31 -1.29
C ARG A 103 -5.13 -25.77 -1.57
N LYS A 104 -5.68 -26.62 -0.70
CA LYS A 104 -7.11 -26.95 -0.70
C LYS A 104 -7.96 -25.75 -0.27
N GLN A 105 -9.21 -25.70 -0.69
CA GLN A 105 -10.17 -24.72 -0.20
C GLN A 105 -10.27 -24.82 1.33
N ARG A 106 -10.22 -23.66 1.99
CA ARG A 106 -10.41 -23.57 3.45
C ARG A 106 -10.82 -22.18 3.89
N GLN A 107 -11.26 -22.06 5.12
CA GLN A 107 -11.46 -20.77 5.77
C GLN A 107 -10.18 -20.34 6.51
N ALA A 108 -9.95 -19.04 6.54
CA ALA A 108 -8.89 -18.43 7.32
C ALA A 108 -9.48 -17.36 8.25
N LYS A 109 -9.05 -17.37 9.50
CA LYS A 109 -9.40 -16.35 10.47
C LYS A 109 -8.31 -15.29 10.50
N LEU A 110 -8.68 -14.06 10.18
CA LEU A 110 -7.78 -12.90 10.21
C LEU A 110 -8.05 -12.06 11.45
N VAL A 111 -6.98 -11.63 12.09
CA VAL A 111 -7.02 -10.52 13.04
C VAL A 111 -6.58 -9.26 12.34
N VAL A 112 -7.31 -8.18 12.54
CA VAL A 112 -7.07 -6.92 11.82
C VAL A 112 -6.69 -5.81 12.80
N ARG A 113 -5.60 -5.13 12.49
CA ARG A 113 -5.10 -3.93 13.16
C ARG A 113 -5.06 -2.80 12.17
N PHE A 114 -5.30 -1.59 12.62
CA PHE A 114 -5.14 -0.42 11.77
C PHE A 114 -4.89 0.83 12.60
N CYS A 115 -4.23 1.79 11.99
CA CYS A 115 -4.05 3.13 12.54
C CYS A 115 -3.77 4.14 11.41
N GLN A 116 -3.95 5.41 11.73
CA GLN A 116 -3.48 6.47 10.86
C GLN A 116 -1.98 6.67 11.06
N VAL A 117 -1.26 6.87 9.96
CA VAL A 117 0.17 7.14 9.96
C VAL A 117 0.52 8.30 9.05
N ASN A 118 1.59 8.98 9.36
CA ASN A 118 2.19 10.00 8.53
C ASN A 118 3.48 9.44 7.94
N LEU A 119 3.46 9.11 6.65
CA LEU A 119 4.65 8.65 5.95
C LEU A 119 5.56 9.84 5.69
N ARG A 120 6.87 9.64 5.86
CA ARG A 120 7.85 10.67 5.54
C ARG A 120 7.81 10.98 4.05
N THR A 121 7.66 12.24 3.74
CA THR A 121 7.69 12.74 2.36
C THR A 121 9.12 12.78 1.86
N PRO A 122 9.42 12.26 0.67
CA PRO A 122 10.72 12.44 0.05
C PRO A 122 11.05 13.93 -0.14
N TYR A 123 12.28 14.31 0.16
CA TYR A 123 12.74 15.70 0.06
C TYR A 123 12.71 16.28 -1.36
N ARG A 124 12.59 15.40 -2.39
CA ARG A 124 12.46 15.78 -3.81
C ARG A 124 11.07 16.29 -4.19
N PHE A 125 10.08 16.18 -3.29
CA PHE A 125 8.72 16.64 -3.56
C PHE A 125 8.59 18.12 -3.22
N ASP A 126 7.82 18.86 -4.03
CA ASP A 126 7.55 20.28 -3.83
C ASP A 126 6.75 20.55 -2.54
N ASN A 127 5.82 19.64 -2.22
CA ASN A 127 5.07 19.71 -0.98
C ASN A 127 5.74 18.86 0.10
N PRO A 128 6.34 19.46 1.15
CA PRO A 128 7.04 18.77 2.22
C PRO A 128 6.11 18.13 3.26
N GLU A 129 4.80 18.41 3.21
CA GLU A 129 3.85 17.87 4.17
C GLU A 129 3.87 16.34 4.19
N PRO A 130 3.82 15.70 5.37
CA PRO A 130 3.77 14.25 5.48
C PRO A 130 2.59 13.66 4.70
N LEU A 131 2.80 12.47 4.16
CA LEU A 131 1.76 11.73 3.46
C LEU A 131 0.88 11.01 4.48
N LYS A 132 -0.29 11.57 4.75
CA LYS A 132 -1.25 11.05 5.72
C LYS A 132 -2.05 9.90 5.09
N VAL A 133 -1.92 8.71 5.65
CA VAL A 133 -2.62 7.51 5.19
C VAL A 133 -3.12 6.68 6.37
N TYR A 134 -4.06 5.79 6.11
CA TYR A 134 -4.41 4.72 7.02
C TYR A 134 -3.63 3.46 6.64
N ALA A 135 -3.03 2.83 7.63
CA ALA A 135 -2.32 1.58 7.48
C ALA A 135 -3.15 0.45 8.12
N VAL A 136 -3.29 -0.66 7.41
CA VAL A 136 -4.07 -1.82 7.82
C VAL A 136 -3.19 -3.06 7.79
N TYR A 137 -3.23 -3.84 8.85
CA TYR A 137 -2.52 -5.10 8.97
C TYR A 137 -3.50 -6.23 9.28
N ALA A 138 -3.67 -7.14 8.34
CA ALA A 138 -4.46 -8.34 8.50
C ALA A 138 -3.53 -9.57 8.53
N LEU A 139 -3.61 -10.33 9.60
CA LEU A 139 -2.78 -11.52 9.84
C LEU A 139 -3.67 -12.71 10.14
N GLU A 140 -3.44 -13.82 9.44
CA GLU A 140 -4.08 -15.10 9.74
C GLU A 140 -3.57 -15.67 11.06
N VAL A 141 -4.52 -16.05 11.91
CA VAL A 141 -4.25 -16.76 13.17
C VAL A 141 -4.71 -18.21 13.04
N ASN A 142 -4.04 -19.09 13.77
CA ASN A 142 -4.34 -20.54 13.74
C ASN A 142 -4.23 -21.14 12.33
N CYS A 143 -3.24 -20.70 11.55
CA CYS A 143 -2.96 -21.29 10.24
C CYS A 143 -2.66 -22.78 10.37
N PRO A 144 -3.23 -23.66 9.53
CA PRO A 144 -2.95 -25.08 9.56
C PRO A 144 -1.46 -25.38 9.39
N GLU A 145 -0.99 -26.44 10.03
CA GLU A 145 0.40 -26.91 9.91
C GLU A 145 0.72 -27.22 8.45
N GLY A 146 1.90 -26.80 8.00
CA GLY A 146 2.36 -26.99 6.62
C GLY A 146 1.84 -25.96 5.62
N GLU A 147 0.96 -25.02 6.04
CA GLU A 147 0.51 -23.92 5.22
C GLU A 147 1.14 -22.57 5.63
N GLU A 148 1.25 -21.68 4.67
CA GLU A 148 1.72 -20.31 4.92
C GLU A 148 0.56 -19.42 5.38
N ALA A 149 0.70 -18.78 6.53
CA ALA A 149 -0.28 -17.84 7.05
C ALA A 149 -0.46 -16.64 6.13
N LYS A 150 -1.70 -16.21 5.91
CA LYS A 150 -1.99 -15.01 5.13
C LYS A 150 -1.61 -13.77 5.93
N LYS A 151 -0.91 -12.88 5.26
CA LYS A 151 -0.44 -11.62 5.82
C LYS A 151 -0.59 -10.52 4.77
N TRP A 152 -1.37 -9.50 5.10
CA TRP A 152 -1.53 -8.33 4.25
C TRP A 152 -1.26 -7.06 5.03
N MET A 153 -0.45 -6.21 4.46
CA MET A 153 -0.27 -4.84 4.87
C MET A 153 -0.76 -3.93 3.74
N LEU A 154 -1.71 -3.06 4.06
CA LEU A 154 -2.34 -2.16 3.12
C LEU A 154 -2.15 -0.72 3.58
N LEU A 155 -1.99 0.18 2.62
CA LEU A 155 -2.03 1.62 2.81
C LEU A 155 -3.20 2.19 2.02
N THR A 156 -3.96 3.08 2.63
CA THR A 156 -5.11 3.70 1.97
C THR A 156 -5.25 5.16 2.35
N THR A 157 -5.76 5.95 1.43
CA THR A 157 -6.08 7.37 1.67
C THR A 157 -7.49 7.61 2.21
N GLY A 158 -8.24 6.56 2.51
CA GLY A 158 -9.56 6.65 3.15
C GLY A 158 -10.72 6.36 2.26
#